data_d7a0340bffe970a61426744b6a1e62c1
#
_entry.id   d7a0340bffe970a61426744b6a1e62c1
#
_cell.length_a   1.000
_cell.length_b   1.000
_cell.length_c   1.000
_cell.angle_alpha   90.00
_cell.angle_beta   90.00
_cell.angle_gamma   90.00
#
_symmetry.space_group_name_H-M   'P 1'
#
loop_
_entity.id
_entity.type
_entity.pdbx_description
1 polymer ?
#
loop_
_entity_poly.entity_id
_entity_poly.type
_entity_poly.pdbx_seq_one_letter_code
_entity_poly.pdbx_strand_id
1 'polypeptide(L)'
;MYSQYSATLLSIFILCLSLSACSGADDRERPERPDDVDIRPDVTFAIADDRPLHIYIESQGVAEPIRDITVRPRISGFIAENNLEDGELVQQGETILAFDDQEWQYQLQQAENEYETALVAYNIETRQRQNRGGNDGNGDRMVRISTGLAAAEMLMERAKLDLSYTAIKAPFSGKLSVPVAVTSGAYISAGSELGRLIDDSRLLIRFDVLESELNRLSRGMAVELTTPSGQRKVGEIRSLAPVVDFESKTGQVVVEVDNSDRSLRVGMTVEGRIRAETHSGTARVPRESILERDGGRTLLFKLNNNIVEWVYVDPEFATSEWAIINHIEIAPGDTIAVGRHFALSHLQQVRPRMLGQIVREDVVE
;
A
#
# COMPACT_ATOMS: atom_id res chain seq x y z
N MET A 1 -17.52 -20.80 94.68
CA MET A 1 -16.34 -21.35 95.38
C MET A 1 -15.28 -20.31 95.21
N TYR A 2 -15.05 -19.53 96.15
CA TYR A 2 -13.85 -19.29 96.98
C TYR A 2 -12.68 -18.75 96.12
N SER A 3 -11.98 -17.71 96.39
CA SER A 3 -11.72 -16.94 97.61
C SER A 3 -10.57 -16.01 97.25
N GLN A 4 -10.70 -14.74 97.41
CA GLN A 4 -10.14 -13.91 98.49
C GLN A 4 -8.64 -13.61 98.35
N TYR A 5 -8.33 -12.47 98.48
CA TYR A 5 -7.82 -11.46 99.45
C TYR A 5 -6.41 -11.01 98.97
N SER A 6 -5.85 -9.88 99.14
CA SER A 6 -6.02 -8.71 100.03
C SER A 6 -4.78 -7.83 99.71
N ALA A 7 -4.97 -6.55 99.52
CA ALA A 7 -4.65 -5.49 100.46
C ALA A 7 -3.21 -5.49 101.01
N THR A 8 -2.49 -4.41 100.95
CA THR A 8 -2.37 -3.28 101.87
C THR A 8 -1.20 -2.39 101.40
N LEU A 9 -1.41 -1.11 101.22
CA LEU A 9 -1.20 0.01 102.13
C LEU A 9 0.28 0.43 102.39
N LEU A 10 0.44 1.75 102.14
CA LEU A 10 1.10 2.75 103.03
C LEU A 10 2.61 2.96 102.83
N SER A 11 3.13 4.10 102.53
CA SER A 11 3.41 5.34 103.29
C SER A 11 4.16 6.33 102.41
N ILE A 12 3.72 7.49 102.12
CA ILE A 12 3.97 8.77 102.75
C ILE A 12 5.35 8.92 103.37
N PHE A 13 6.22 9.70 102.79
CA PHE A 13 7.00 10.68 103.53
C PHE A 13 7.48 11.87 102.69
N ILE A 14 7.13 13.03 103.17
CA ILE A 14 7.44 14.38 102.78
C ILE A 14 8.89 14.68 103.12
N LEU A 15 9.56 15.40 102.25
CA LEU A 15 10.47 16.46 102.74
C LEU A 15 10.69 17.51 101.64
N CYS A 16 10.41 18.75 102.01
CA CYS A 16 10.65 20.03 101.32
C CYS A 16 12.10 20.45 101.36
N LEU A 17 12.34 21.51 100.62
CA LEU A 17 13.43 22.53 100.58
C LEU A 17 14.58 22.10 99.66
N SER A 18 14.92 22.91 98.65
CA SER A 18 15.34 24.32 98.71
C SER A 18 15.46 24.95 97.34
N LEU A 19 15.16 26.21 97.29
CA LEU A 19 15.35 27.13 96.21
C LEU A 19 16.82 27.22 95.73
N SER A 20 17.04 27.27 94.41
CA SER A 20 18.08 28.12 93.80
C SER A 20 17.71 28.45 92.44
N ALA A 21 17.51 29.73 92.19
CA ALA A 21 17.33 30.32 90.88
C ALA A 21 18.63 30.25 90.07
N CYS A 22 18.49 29.84 88.82
CA CYS A 22 19.43 30.25 87.77
C CYS A 22 18.60 30.50 86.48
N SER A 23 18.44 31.77 86.15
CA SER A 23 18.00 32.24 84.86
C SER A 23 19.04 31.88 83.82
N GLY A 24 18.72 30.98 82.92
CA GLY A 24 19.39 30.74 81.67
C GLY A 24 18.33 30.75 80.58
N ALA A 25 18.27 31.82 79.87
CA ALA A 25 17.48 31.88 78.61
C ALA A 25 18.13 30.92 77.63
N ASP A 26 17.57 29.72 77.51
CA ASP A 26 17.90 28.77 76.48
C ASP A 26 16.94 29.06 75.32
N ASP A 27 17.39 29.90 74.38
CA ASP A 27 16.82 30.12 73.09
C ASP A 27 16.93 28.78 72.30
N ARG A 28 16.11 27.82 72.67
CA ARG A 28 15.89 26.67 71.79
C ARG A 28 15.05 27.16 70.61
N GLU A 29 15.73 27.47 69.50
CA GLU A 29 15.14 27.54 68.20
C GLU A 29 14.11 26.40 68.06
N ARG A 30 12.87 26.76 67.98
CA ARG A 30 11.77 25.85 67.61
C ARG A 30 12.18 25.28 66.29
N PRO A 31 12.34 23.96 66.09
CA PRO A 31 12.63 23.41 64.78
C PRO A 31 11.56 23.94 63.82
N GLU A 32 12.02 24.67 62.82
CA GLU A 32 11.17 25.04 61.70
C GLU A 32 10.47 23.76 61.24
N ARG A 33 9.14 23.80 61.16
CA ARG A 33 8.39 22.74 60.53
C ARG A 33 8.99 22.62 59.13
N PRO A 34 9.35 21.41 58.64
CA PRO A 34 9.77 21.27 57.27
C PRO A 34 8.69 21.92 56.41
N ASP A 35 9.11 22.84 55.55
CA ASP A 35 8.28 23.52 54.57
C ASP A 35 7.27 22.55 54.01
N ASP A 36 6.05 23.01 53.82
CA ASP A 36 4.91 22.28 53.28
C ASP A 36 5.37 21.40 52.11
N VAL A 37 5.67 20.14 52.39
CA VAL A 37 5.98 19.20 51.33
C VAL A 37 4.74 19.11 50.49
N ASP A 38 4.82 19.75 49.30
CA ASP A 38 3.76 19.70 48.32
C ASP A 38 3.50 18.23 47.91
N ILE A 39 2.51 17.60 48.56
CA ILE A 39 2.15 16.18 48.38
C ILE A 39 1.31 15.94 47.12
N ARG A 40 1.07 16.98 46.30
CA ARG A 40 0.32 16.83 45.04
C ARG A 40 1.10 15.89 44.09
N PRO A 41 0.46 14.85 43.54
CA PRO A 41 1.12 13.95 42.64
C PRO A 41 1.45 14.64 41.30
N ASP A 42 2.62 14.33 40.75
CA ASP A 42 3.00 14.69 39.38
C ASP A 42 2.24 13.80 38.41
N VAL A 43 1.47 14.37 37.50
CA VAL A 43 0.67 13.67 36.53
C VAL A 43 1.00 14.17 35.12
N THR A 44 1.18 13.25 34.20
CA THR A 44 1.42 13.60 32.80
C THR A 44 0.10 13.75 32.05
N PHE A 45 0.01 14.79 31.23
CA PHE A 45 -1.18 15.13 30.48
C PHE A 45 -0.89 15.26 28.98
N ALA A 46 -1.87 14.88 28.16
CA ALA A 46 -1.92 15.15 26.72
C ALA A 46 -3.14 16.00 26.38
N ILE A 47 -3.10 16.66 25.26
CA ILE A 47 -4.22 17.45 24.75
C ILE A 47 -5.05 16.55 23.83
N ALA A 48 -6.36 16.47 24.06
CA ALA A 48 -7.29 15.86 23.14
C ALA A 48 -7.37 16.67 21.85
N ASP A 49 -7.43 16.01 20.71
CA ASP A 49 -7.56 16.66 19.41
C ASP A 49 -8.80 16.13 18.63
N ASP A 50 -9.11 16.73 17.50
CA ASP A 50 -10.24 16.38 16.63
C ASP A 50 -9.80 15.60 15.38
N ARG A 51 -8.52 15.20 15.30
CA ARG A 51 -8.00 14.50 14.14
C ARG A 51 -8.66 13.12 14.00
N PRO A 52 -9.07 12.75 12.80
CA PRO A 52 -9.61 11.42 12.57
C PRO A 52 -8.56 10.33 12.83
N LEU A 53 -9.01 9.19 13.30
CA LEU A 53 -8.19 8.00 13.47
C LEU A 53 -8.30 7.14 12.22
N HIS A 54 -7.19 6.96 11.52
CA HIS A 54 -7.10 6.13 10.33
C HIS A 54 -6.60 4.74 10.68
N ILE A 55 -7.29 3.74 10.17
CA ILE A 55 -6.86 2.34 10.25
C ILE A 55 -6.19 2.00 8.95
N TYR A 56 -4.97 1.53 9.04
CA TYR A 56 -4.18 1.10 7.91
C TYR A 56 -4.03 -0.41 7.89
N ILE A 57 -4.15 -0.99 6.72
CA ILE A 57 -3.72 -2.35 6.42
C ILE A 57 -2.36 -2.23 5.79
N GLU A 58 -1.36 -2.88 6.38
CA GLU A 58 0.01 -2.86 5.92
C GLU A 58 0.37 -4.22 5.32
N SER A 59 0.91 -4.23 4.13
CA SER A 59 1.36 -5.44 3.45
C SER A 59 2.54 -5.13 2.55
N GLN A 60 3.31 -6.17 2.22
CA GLN A 60 4.39 -6.10 1.23
C GLN A 60 3.92 -6.68 -0.09
N GLY A 61 4.29 -6.04 -1.17
CA GLY A 61 3.93 -6.46 -2.51
C GLY A 61 5.10 -6.37 -3.48
N VAL A 62 4.98 -7.08 -4.60
CA VAL A 62 5.98 -7.09 -5.67
C VAL A 62 5.49 -6.28 -6.85
N ALA A 63 6.35 -5.44 -7.39
CA ALA A 63 6.07 -4.62 -8.56
C ALA A 63 6.16 -5.45 -9.84
N GLU A 64 5.07 -5.52 -10.59
CA GLU A 64 4.97 -6.17 -11.90
C GLU A 64 4.69 -5.12 -12.98
N PRO A 65 5.14 -5.33 -14.20
CA PRO A 65 4.87 -4.40 -15.28
C PRO A 65 3.39 -4.48 -15.71
N ILE A 66 2.87 -3.38 -16.26
CA ILE A 66 1.49 -3.41 -16.77
C ILE A 66 1.34 -4.30 -18.00
N ARG A 67 2.41 -4.43 -18.81
CA ARG A 67 2.50 -5.31 -19.97
C ARG A 67 3.89 -5.91 -20.06
N ASP A 68 3.94 -7.18 -20.37
CA ASP A 68 5.17 -7.96 -20.52
C ASP A 68 4.93 -9.06 -21.54
N ILE A 69 5.73 -9.09 -22.58
CA ILE A 69 5.68 -10.13 -23.60
C ILE A 69 7.08 -10.65 -23.91
N THR A 70 7.16 -11.94 -24.17
CA THR A 70 8.36 -12.54 -24.72
C THR A 70 8.41 -12.32 -26.23
N VAL A 71 9.49 -11.73 -26.72
CA VAL A 71 9.76 -11.53 -28.15
C VAL A 71 10.21 -12.85 -28.77
N ARG A 72 9.39 -13.40 -29.67
CA ARG A 72 9.67 -14.66 -30.37
C ARG A 72 9.37 -14.53 -31.84
N PRO A 73 10.31 -14.89 -32.77
CA PRO A 73 10.06 -14.90 -34.19
C PRO A 73 9.05 -15.97 -34.59
N ARG A 74 8.23 -15.69 -35.58
CA ARG A 74 7.29 -16.66 -36.16
C ARG A 74 7.89 -17.50 -37.29
N ILE A 75 8.98 -16.99 -37.87
CA ILE A 75 9.72 -17.64 -38.96
C ILE A 75 11.17 -17.84 -38.53
N SER A 76 11.87 -18.74 -39.24
CA SER A 76 13.31 -18.92 -39.09
C SER A 76 14.05 -18.20 -40.20
N GLY A 77 15.22 -17.64 -39.93
CA GLY A 77 15.99 -16.94 -40.93
C GLY A 77 17.30 -16.36 -40.40
N PHE A 78 18.03 -15.71 -41.28
CA PHE A 78 19.21 -14.93 -40.93
C PHE A 78 18.80 -13.51 -40.59
N ILE A 79 19.43 -12.93 -39.58
CA ILE A 79 19.17 -11.57 -39.15
C ILE A 79 19.83 -10.57 -40.09
N ALA A 80 19.06 -9.69 -40.71
CA ALA A 80 19.54 -8.55 -41.49
C ALA A 80 19.79 -7.34 -40.59
N GLU A 81 18.81 -6.97 -39.76
CA GLU A 81 18.86 -5.81 -38.88
C GLU A 81 18.52 -6.22 -37.45
N ASN A 82 19.33 -5.75 -36.51
CA ASN A 82 19.15 -6.04 -35.09
C ASN A 82 19.18 -4.76 -34.26
N ASN A 83 18.03 -4.44 -33.66
CA ASN A 83 17.84 -3.34 -32.72
C ASN A 83 17.52 -3.89 -31.31
N LEU A 84 17.91 -5.13 -31.02
CA LEU A 84 17.75 -5.78 -29.70
C LEU A 84 18.92 -5.36 -28.80
N GLU A 85 18.78 -4.26 -28.08
CA GLU A 85 19.73 -3.86 -27.04
C GLU A 85 19.05 -3.91 -25.67
N ASP A 86 19.79 -4.47 -24.69
CA ASP A 86 19.26 -4.58 -23.32
C ASP A 86 19.07 -3.21 -22.67
N GLY A 87 17.86 -2.94 -22.17
CA GLY A 87 17.47 -1.69 -21.55
C GLY A 87 17.02 -0.59 -22.53
N GLU A 88 17.08 -0.84 -23.84
CA GLU A 88 16.64 0.13 -24.85
C GLU A 88 15.13 0.36 -24.81
N LEU A 89 14.74 1.62 -25.03
CA LEU A 89 13.35 2.05 -25.11
C LEU A 89 12.91 2.02 -26.56
N VAL A 90 11.94 1.19 -26.89
CA VAL A 90 11.33 1.09 -28.22
C VAL A 90 9.91 1.65 -28.22
N GLN A 91 9.51 2.24 -29.35
CA GLN A 91 8.15 2.76 -29.54
C GLN A 91 7.24 1.72 -30.20
N GLN A 92 5.93 1.83 -29.97
CA GLN A 92 4.96 0.98 -30.66
C GLN A 92 5.11 1.06 -32.17
N GLY A 93 5.20 -0.10 -32.84
CA GLY A 93 5.37 -0.23 -34.28
C GLY A 93 6.83 -0.19 -34.77
N GLU A 94 7.77 0.15 -33.90
CA GLU A 94 9.20 0.15 -34.18
C GLU A 94 9.71 -1.27 -34.45
N THR A 95 10.63 -1.42 -35.40
CA THR A 95 11.21 -2.72 -35.73
C THR A 95 12.30 -3.07 -34.73
N ILE A 96 12.07 -4.14 -33.98
CA ILE A 96 13.01 -4.68 -32.98
C ILE A 96 14.10 -5.51 -33.67
N LEU A 97 13.69 -6.32 -34.66
CA LEU A 97 14.57 -7.21 -35.41
C LEU A 97 13.99 -7.44 -36.81
N ALA A 98 14.82 -7.47 -37.81
CA ALA A 98 14.43 -7.87 -39.16
C ALA A 98 15.30 -9.03 -39.68
N PHE A 99 14.63 -9.99 -40.31
CA PHE A 99 15.29 -11.06 -41.05
C PHE A 99 15.62 -10.62 -42.47
N ASP A 100 16.54 -11.26 -43.14
CA ASP A 100 16.72 -11.15 -44.57
C ASP A 100 15.44 -11.63 -45.25
N ASP A 101 14.80 -10.74 -45.96
CA ASP A 101 13.44 -10.91 -46.49
C ASP A 101 13.39 -11.14 -48.00
N GLN A 102 14.56 -11.27 -48.67
CA GLN A 102 14.68 -11.38 -50.14
C GLN A 102 13.83 -12.55 -50.68
N GLU A 103 13.86 -13.71 -50.04
CA GLU A 103 13.07 -14.85 -50.46
C GLU A 103 11.56 -14.61 -50.39
N TRP A 104 11.12 -14.00 -49.28
CA TRP A 104 9.69 -13.69 -49.07
C TRP A 104 9.20 -12.57 -50.02
N GLN A 105 10.02 -11.59 -50.30
CA GLN A 105 9.73 -10.56 -51.31
C GLN A 105 9.55 -11.20 -52.71
N TYR A 106 10.41 -12.14 -53.07
CA TYR A 106 10.30 -12.87 -54.34
C TYR A 106 9.01 -13.72 -54.38
N GLN A 107 8.66 -14.41 -53.30
CA GLN A 107 7.44 -15.20 -53.21
C GLN A 107 6.19 -14.31 -53.31
N LEU A 108 6.21 -13.15 -52.69
CA LEU A 108 5.12 -12.18 -52.83
C LEU A 108 4.98 -11.70 -54.26
N GLN A 109 6.07 -11.34 -54.92
CA GLN A 109 6.06 -10.90 -56.31
C GLN A 109 5.51 -11.99 -57.28
N GLN A 110 5.86 -13.24 -57.03
CA GLN A 110 5.31 -14.33 -57.79
C GLN A 110 3.81 -14.49 -57.57
N ALA A 111 3.33 -14.44 -56.32
CA ALA A 111 1.90 -14.52 -56.00
C ALA A 111 1.10 -13.33 -56.57
N GLU A 112 1.66 -12.12 -56.59
CA GLU A 112 1.08 -10.95 -57.22
C GLU A 112 0.92 -11.11 -58.73
N ASN A 113 1.92 -11.64 -59.42
CA ASN A 113 1.84 -11.95 -60.86
C ASN A 113 0.77 -13.01 -61.17
N GLU A 114 0.64 -14.03 -60.34
CA GLU A 114 -0.43 -15.04 -60.47
C GLU A 114 -1.82 -14.44 -60.25
N TYR A 115 -1.97 -13.56 -59.23
CA TYR A 115 -3.20 -12.84 -58.97
C TYR A 115 -3.59 -11.92 -60.16
N GLU A 116 -2.65 -11.14 -60.70
CA GLU A 116 -2.91 -10.26 -61.86
C GLU A 116 -3.34 -11.08 -63.09
N THR A 117 -2.69 -12.23 -63.36
CA THR A 117 -3.04 -13.14 -64.43
C THR A 117 -4.46 -13.69 -64.26
N ALA A 118 -4.81 -14.12 -63.07
CA ALA A 118 -6.16 -14.63 -62.75
C ALA A 118 -7.22 -13.53 -62.82
N LEU A 119 -6.87 -12.30 -62.43
CA LEU A 119 -7.76 -11.12 -62.52
C LEU A 119 -8.08 -10.77 -63.97
N VAL A 120 -7.09 -10.81 -64.85
CA VAL A 120 -7.34 -10.62 -66.29
C VAL A 120 -8.28 -11.67 -66.83
N ALA A 121 -8.05 -12.96 -66.52
CA ALA A 121 -8.95 -14.05 -66.95
C ALA A 121 -10.36 -13.86 -66.41
N TYR A 122 -10.52 -13.52 -65.14
CA TYR A 122 -11.81 -13.17 -64.54
C TYR A 122 -12.54 -12.03 -65.25
N ASN A 123 -11.83 -10.95 -65.55
CA ASN A 123 -12.42 -9.80 -66.26
C ASN A 123 -12.91 -10.16 -67.68
N ILE A 124 -12.16 -11.01 -68.40
CA ILE A 124 -12.54 -11.49 -69.71
C ILE A 124 -13.79 -12.38 -69.59
N GLU A 125 -13.83 -13.38 -68.73
CA GLU A 125 -14.96 -14.31 -68.57
C GLU A 125 -16.23 -13.57 -68.08
N THR A 126 -16.08 -12.62 -67.14
CA THR A 126 -17.20 -11.78 -66.68
C THR A 126 -17.84 -10.97 -67.81
N ARG A 127 -17.00 -10.32 -68.66
CA ARG A 127 -17.49 -9.57 -69.83
C ARG A 127 -18.21 -10.49 -70.85
N GLN A 128 -17.66 -11.66 -71.13
CA GLN A 128 -18.25 -12.62 -72.00
C GLN A 128 -19.62 -13.13 -71.46
N ARG A 129 -19.72 -13.38 -70.15
CA ARG A 129 -20.95 -13.79 -69.47
C ARG A 129 -22.02 -12.70 -69.52
N GLN A 130 -21.64 -11.44 -69.23
CA GLN A 130 -22.56 -10.30 -69.33
C GLN A 130 -23.13 -10.14 -70.75
N ASN A 131 -22.30 -10.29 -71.79
CA ASN A 131 -22.71 -10.23 -73.17
C ASN A 131 -23.70 -11.38 -73.59
N ARG A 132 -23.67 -12.53 -72.84
CA ARG A 132 -24.61 -13.67 -73.08
C ARG A 132 -25.89 -13.54 -72.24
N GLY A 133 -26.12 -12.44 -71.49
CA GLY A 133 -27.33 -12.21 -70.70
C GLY A 133 -27.38 -12.93 -69.34
N GLY A 134 -26.26 -13.47 -68.88
CA GLY A 134 -26.14 -14.07 -67.54
C GLY A 134 -25.96 -13.03 -66.46
N ASN A 135 -26.98 -12.79 -65.65
CA ASN A 135 -26.92 -11.86 -64.52
C ASN A 135 -27.54 -12.51 -63.26
N ASP A 136 -27.08 -13.71 -62.92
CA ASP A 136 -27.48 -14.42 -61.70
C ASP A 136 -26.42 -14.21 -60.60
N GLY A 137 -26.85 -13.90 -59.38
CA GLY A 137 -25.97 -13.57 -58.24
C GLY A 137 -24.97 -14.66 -57.84
N ASN A 138 -25.13 -15.89 -58.35
CA ASN A 138 -24.21 -17.01 -58.14
C ASN A 138 -23.10 -17.05 -59.20
N GLY A 139 -23.25 -16.28 -60.28
CA GLY A 139 -22.31 -16.24 -61.41
C GLY A 139 -20.94 -15.67 -61.09
N ASP A 140 -20.87 -14.61 -60.31
CA ASP A 140 -19.60 -14.01 -59.92
C ASP A 140 -18.70 -14.98 -59.16
N ARG A 141 -19.25 -15.66 -58.17
CA ARG A 141 -18.52 -16.69 -57.41
C ARG A 141 -17.99 -17.84 -58.28
N MET A 142 -18.84 -18.31 -59.19
CA MET A 142 -18.42 -19.37 -60.15
C MET A 142 -17.27 -18.91 -61.04
N VAL A 143 -17.33 -17.67 -61.60
CA VAL A 143 -16.27 -17.12 -62.43
C VAL A 143 -15.00 -16.93 -61.65
N ARG A 144 -15.04 -16.42 -60.40
CA ARG A 144 -13.87 -16.31 -59.54
C ARG A 144 -13.19 -17.64 -59.24
N ILE A 145 -13.96 -18.71 -59.07
CA ILE A 145 -13.41 -20.05 -58.84
C ILE A 145 -12.84 -20.64 -60.15
N SER A 146 -13.58 -20.55 -61.30
CA SER A 146 -13.16 -21.15 -62.57
C SER A 146 -11.95 -20.51 -63.20
N THR A 147 -11.75 -19.21 -62.93
CA THR A 147 -10.58 -18.44 -63.42
C THR A 147 -9.38 -18.54 -62.46
N GLY A 148 -9.54 -19.18 -61.30
CA GLY A 148 -8.49 -19.30 -60.27
C GLY A 148 -8.27 -18.02 -59.46
N LEU A 149 -9.06 -16.94 -59.67
CA LEU A 149 -8.88 -15.67 -59.00
C LEU A 149 -8.95 -15.81 -57.45
N ALA A 150 -9.90 -16.57 -56.93
CA ALA A 150 -10.06 -16.78 -55.52
C ALA A 150 -8.83 -17.49 -54.90
N ALA A 151 -8.25 -18.45 -55.61
CA ALA A 151 -7.05 -19.16 -55.16
C ALA A 151 -5.80 -18.26 -55.21
N ALA A 152 -5.63 -17.51 -56.27
CA ALA A 152 -4.49 -16.57 -56.43
C ALA A 152 -4.53 -15.43 -55.39
N GLU A 153 -5.74 -14.89 -55.08
CA GLU A 153 -5.95 -13.92 -54.01
C GLU A 153 -5.50 -14.47 -52.63
N MET A 154 -5.88 -15.71 -52.28
CA MET A 154 -5.45 -16.36 -51.07
C MET A 154 -3.93 -16.58 -51.00
N LEU A 155 -3.29 -16.97 -52.11
CA LEU A 155 -1.84 -17.12 -52.21
C LEU A 155 -1.11 -15.80 -52.00
N MET A 156 -1.58 -14.73 -52.66
CA MET A 156 -1.01 -13.38 -52.46
C MET A 156 -1.14 -12.89 -51.05
N GLU A 157 -2.33 -13.04 -50.42
CA GLU A 157 -2.53 -12.65 -49.02
C GLU A 157 -1.66 -13.48 -48.09
N ARG A 158 -1.44 -14.78 -48.37
CA ARG A 158 -0.52 -15.62 -47.60
C ARG A 158 0.92 -15.15 -47.73
N ALA A 159 1.41 -14.83 -48.92
CA ALA A 159 2.75 -14.33 -49.14
C ALA A 159 2.98 -12.97 -48.47
N LYS A 160 1.99 -12.07 -48.47
CA LYS A 160 2.02 -10.81 -47.73
C LYS A 160 2.16 -11.03 -46.24
N LEU A 161 1.37 -11.98 -45.68
CA LEU A 161 1.42 -12.31 -44.27
C LEU A 161 2.80 -12.89 -43.89
N ASP A 162 3.35 -13.80 -44.70
CA ASP A 162 4.65 -14.40 -44.46
C ASP A 162 5.77 -13.36 -44.51
N LEU A 163 5.74 -12.43 -45.49
CA LEU A 163 6.63 -11.28 -45.55
C LEU A 163 6.50 -10.38 -44.31
N SER A 164 5.27 -10.16 -43.81
CA SER A 164 5.07 -9.36 -42.59
C SER A 164 5.75 -9.96 -41.35
N TYR A 165 6.01 -11.27 -41.31
CA TYR A 165 6.70 -11.94 -40.22
C TYR A 165 8.22 -11.81 -40.25
N THR A 166 8.80 -11.30 -41.36
CA THR A 166 10.25 -11.04 -41.44
C THR A 166 10.68 -9.87 -40.57
N ALA A 167 9.77 -8.93 -40.25
CA ALA A 167 10.04 -7.82 -39.36
C ALA A 167 9.27 -8.00 -38.04
N ILE A 168 10.00 -8.15 -36.92
CA ILE A 168 9.41 -8.20 -35.59
C ILE A 168 9.25 -6.75 -35.10
N LYS A 169 8.02 -6.32 -34.92
CA LYS A 169 7.70 -4.97 -34.46
C LYS A 169 7.18 -4.96 -33.02
N ALA A 170 7.49 -3.91 -32.29
CA ALA A 170 7.01 -3.68 -30.94
C ALA A 170 5.47 -3.50 -30.93
N PRO A 171 4.70 -4.35 -30.24
CA PRO A 171 3.25 -4.21 -30.16
C PRO A 171 2.80 -3.07 -29.24
N PHE A 172 3.69 -2.57 -28.40
CA PHE A 172 3.52 -1.41 -27.53
C PHE A 172 4.88 -0.79 -27.21
N SER A 173 4.88 0.46 -26.76
CA SER A 173 6.12 1.12 -26.32
C SER A 173 6.57 0.56 -24.98
N GLY A 174 7.87 0.27 -24.85
CA GLY A 174 8.42 -0.33 -23.64
C GLY A 174 9.92 -0.48 -23.71
N LYS A 175 10.51 -1.09 -22.68
CA LYS A 175 11.93 -1.42 -22.63
C LYS A 175 12.18 -2.86 -23.02
N LEU A 176 13.26 -3.07 -23.77
CA LEU A 176 13.75 -4.39 -24.06
C LEU A 176 14.60 -4.94 -22.90
N SER A 177 14.40 -6.22 -22.60
CA SER A 177 15.27 -6.97 -21.72
C SER A 177 15.80 -8.18 -22.51
N VAL A 178 17.07 -8.14 -22.84
CA VAL A 178 17.73 -9.08 -23.76
C VAL A 178 18.80 -9.88 -23.01
N PRO A 179 18.50 -11.12 -22.61
CA PRO A 179 19.43 -11.91 -21.79
C PRO A 179 20.66 -12.41 -22.58
N VAL A 180 20.54 -12.54 -23.90
CA VAL A 180 21.61 -13.02 -24.79
C VAL A 180 21.72 -12.08 -25.99
N ALA A 181 22.89 -11.50 -26.18
CA ALA A 181 23.16 -10.66 -27.33
C ALA A 181 23.02 -11.45 -28.65
N VAL A 182 22.20 -10.89 -29.52
CA VAL A 182 21.98 -11.45 -30.87
C VAL A 182 22.72 -10.57 -31.87
N THR A 183 23.40 -11.19 -32.83
CA THR A 183 24.24 -10.47 -33.81
C THR A 183 23.61 -10.54 -35.20
N SER A 184 23.69 -9.46 -35.99
CA SER A 184 23.31 -9.48 -37.41
C SER A 184 24.13 -10.57 -38.15
N GLY A 185 23.46 -11.26 -39.05
CA GLY A 185 23.99 -12.42 -39.76
C GLY A 185 23.84 -13.75 -39.02
N ALA A 186 23.40 -13.76 -37.75
CA ALA A 186 23.09 -15.01 -37.02
C ALA A 186 21.79 -15.63 -37.54
N TYR A 187 21.73 -16.96 -37.51
CA TYR A 187 20.52 -17.71 -37.83
C TYR A 187 19.69 -17.94 -36.58
N ILE A 188 18.42 -17.57 -36.65
CA ILE A 188 17.46 -17.75 -35.57
C ILE A 188 16.31 -18.66 -36.02
N SER A 189 15.95 -19.61 -35.17
CA SER A 189 14.82 -20.51 -35.41
C SER A 189 13.50 -19.90 -34.92
N ALA A 190 12.41 -20.23 -35.62
CA ALA A 190 11.06 -19.82 -35.19
C ALA A 190 10.79 -20.31 -33.75
N GLY A 191 10.17 -19.48 -32.94
CA GLY A 191 9.83 -19.75 -31.55
C GLY A 191 10.95 -19.54 -30.55
N SER A 192 12.20 -19.26 -30.98
CA SER A 192 13.31 -18.93 -30.07
C SER A 192 12.97 -17.71 -29.22
N GLU A 193 13.37 -17.72 -27.97
CA GLU A 193 13.24 -16.54 -27.09
C GLU A 193 14.39 -15.58 -27.33
N LEU A 194 14.08 -14.37 -27.78
CA LEU A 194 15.06 -13.34 -28.09
C LEU A 194 15.22 -12.34 -26.95
N GLY A 195 14.17 -12.14 -26.17
CA GLY A 195 14.12 -11.20 -25.08
C GLY A 195 12.69 -10.94 -24.64
N ARG A 196 12.50 -9.93 -23.81
CA ARG A 196 11.20 -9.48 -23.32
C ARG A 196 11.01 -8.01 -23.63
N LEU A 197 9.80 -7.63 -24.00
CA LEU A 197 9.39 -6.23 -24.11
C LEU A 197 8.50 -5.91 -22.92
N ILE A 198 8.89 -4.94 -22.10
CA ILE A 198 8.33 -4.64 -20.81
C ILE A 198 7.86 -3.18 -20.80
N ASP A 199 6.58 -2.96 -20.52
CA ASP A 199 6.03 -1.63 -20.28
C ASP A 199 6.06 -1.35 -18.77
N ASP A 200 7.06 -0.58 -18.35
CA ASP A 200 7.29 -0.16 -16.97
C ASP A 200 6.76 1.25 -16.67
N SER A 201 6.01 1.86 -17.59
CA SER A 201 5.47 3.21 -17.41
C SER A 201 4.46 3.30 -16.26
N ARG A 202 3.75 2.22 -16.02
CA ARG A 202 2.91 1.98 -14.85
C ARG A 202 3.19 0.59 -14.33
N LEU A 203 3.13 0.42 -13.02
CA LEU A 203 3.34 -0.86 -12.38
C LEU A 203 2.10 -1.33 -11.64
N LEU A 204 1.95 -2.63 -11.60
CA LEU A 204 0.95 -3.31 -10.80
C LEU A 204 1.65 -3.94 -9.60
N ILE A 205 1.25 -3.54 -8.39
CA ILE A 205 1.82 -4.11 -7.17
C ILE A 205 0.79 -5.05 -6.58
N ARG A 206 1.19 -6.31 -6.37
CA ARG A 206 0.33 -7.34 -5.81
C ARG A 206 0.63 -7.49 -4.34
N PHE A 207 -0.38 -7.21 -3.52
CA PHE A 207 -0.35 -7.38 -2.07
C PHE A 207 -1.20 -8.57 -1.68
N ASP A 208 -0.71 -9.38 -0.78
CA ASP A 208 -1.49 -10.40 -0.12
C ASP A 208 -2.04 -9.84 1.18
N VAL A 209 -3.38 -9.78 1.30
CA VAL A 209 -4.10 -9.18 2.42
C VAL A 209 -4.98 -10.25 3.07
N LEU A 210 -5.06 -10.26 4.38
CA LEU A 210 -5.87 -11.22 5.14
C LEU A 210 -7.35 -11.15 4.74
N GLU A 211 -8.02 -12.31 4.68
CA GLU A 211 -9.45 -12.42 4.38
C GLU A 211 -10.32 -11.52 5.26
N SER A 212 -10.00 -11.42 6.55
CA SER A 212 -10.71 -10.57 7.52
C SER A 212 -10.63 -9.08 7.20
N GLU A 213 -9.61 -8.65 6.46
CA GLU A 213 -9.35 -7.25 6.10
C GLU A 213 -9.86 -6.90 4.70
N LEU A 214 -9.98 -7.89 3.81
CA LEU A 214 -10.41 -7.68 2.42
C LEU A 214 -11.76 -7.00 2.30
N ASN A 215 -12.71 -7.32 3.21
CA ASN A 215 -14.04 -6.73 3.21
C ASN A 215 -14.06 -5.21 3.49
N ARG A 216 -12.96 -4.68 4.02
CA ARG A 216 -12.77 -3.24 4.29
C ARG A 216 -12.19 -2.49 3.10
N LEU A 217 -11.75 -3.22 2.07
CA LEU A 217 -11.11 -2.66 0.89
C LEU A 217 -12.09 -2.55 -0.27
N SER A 218 -11.88 -1.53 -1.08
CA SER A 218 -12.67 -1.29 -2.30
C SER A 218 -11.78 -0.75 -3.41
N ARG A 219 -12.19 -1.01 -4.64
CA ARG A 219 -11.56 -0.45 -5.83
C ARG A 219 -11.56 1.08 -5.75
N GLY A 220 -10.46 1.71 -6.15
CA GLY A 220 -10.30 3.16 -6.13
C GLY A 220 -9.73 3.72 -4.83
N MET A 221 -9.53 2.90 -3.80
CA MET A 221 -8.86 3.37 -2.58
C MET A 221 -7.39 3.68 -2.85
N ALA A 222 -6.93 4.80 -2.28
CA ALA A 222 -5.53 5.21 -2.34
C ALA A 222 -4.67 4.33 -1.43
N VAL A 223 -3.48 3.98 -1.93
CA VAL A 223 -2.47 3.18 -1.24
C VAL A 223 -1.17 3.96 -1.18
N GLU A 224 -0.69 4.21 0.00
CA GLU A 224 0.63 4.78 0.21
C GLU A 224 1.69 3.68 0.04
N LEU A 225 2.61 3.90 -0.88
CA LEU A 225 3.67 2.95 -1.22
C LEU A 225 5.01 3.50 -0.76
N THR A 226 5.77 2.68 -0.05
CA THR A 226 7.14 3.01 0.36
C THR A 226 8.12 2.05 -0.31
N THR A 227 9.07 2.60 -1.06
CA THR A 227 10.11 1.82 -1.71
C THR A 227 11.21 1.44 -0.72
N PRO A 228 12.07 0.46 -1.00
CA PRO A 228 13.23 0.15 -0.16
C PRO A 228 14.21 1.31 0.03
N SER A 229 14.21 2.28 -0.89
CA SER A 229 15.01 3.52 -0.77
C SER A 229 14.36 4.61 0.08
N GLY A 230 13.15 4.35 0.64
CA GLY A 230 12.39 5.32 1.43
C GLY A 230 11.58 6.32 0.61
N GLN A 231 11.54 6.21 -0.71
CA GLN A 231 10.71 7.06 -1.56
C GLN A 231 9.24 6.69 -1.40
N ARG A 232 8.38 7.69 -1.29
CA ARG A 232 6.93 7.52 -1.16
C ARG A 232 6.24 7.78 -2.49
N LYS A 233 5.30 6.92 -2.84
CA LYS A 233 4.40 7.05 -3.98
C LYS A 233 2.97 6.78 -3.53
N VAL A 234 2.02 7.19 -4.32
CA VAL A 234 0.60 6.87 -4.11
C VAL A 234 0.13 6.07 -5.31
N GLY A 235 -0.45 4.91 -5.02
CA GLY A 235 -1.14 4.08 -5.98
C GLY A 235 -2.63 4.03 -5.68
N GLU A 236 -3.38 3.33 -6.53
CA GLU A 236 -4.82 3.12 -6.38
C GLU A 236 -5.16 1.63 -6.52
N ILE A 237 -6.07 1.13 -5.70
CA ILE A 237 -6.56 -0.25 -5.83
C ILE A 237 -7.30 -0.41 -7.16
N ARG A 238 -6.70 -1.15 -8.08
CA ARG A 238 -7.27 -1.48 -9.38
C ARG A 238 -8.28 -2.63 -9.30
N SER A 239 -7.95 -3.67 -8.54
CA SER A 239 -8.80 -4.84 -8.36
C SER A 239 -8.48 -5.60 -7.08
N LEU A 240 -9.50 -6.31 -6.60
CA LEU A 240 -9.40 -7.26 -5.51
C LEU A 240 -9.67 -8.66 -6.10
N ALA A 241 -8.88 -9.66 -5.69
CA ALA A 241 -9.09 -11.01 -6.15
C ALA A 241 -10.46 -11.55 -5.69
N PRO A 242 -11.18 -12.22 -6.57
CA PRO A 242 -12.48 -12.83 -6.20
C PRO A 242 -12.32 -14.13 -5.40
N VAL A 243 -11.08 -14.61 -5.25
CA VAL A 243 -10.75 -15.88 -4.59
C VAL A 243 -9.72 -15.62 -3.50
N VAL A 244 -9.94 -16.21 -2.34
CA VAL A 244 -9.01 -16.23 -1.21
C VAL A 244 -8.23 -17.55 -1.26
N ASP A 245 -6.93 -17.47 -1.07
CA ASP A 245 -6.09 -18.65 -0.95
C ASP A 245 -6.44 -19.41 0.34
N PHE A 246 -6.69 -20.71 0.19
CA PHE A 246 -7.18 -21.52 1.29
C PHE A 246 -6.12 -21.79 2.37
N GLU A 247 -4.84 -21.88 1.99
CA GLU A 247 -3.75 -22.21 2.91
C GLU A 247 -3.29 -20.98 3.68
N SER A 248 -3.04 -19.88 2.98
CA SER A 248 -2.56 -18.62 3.56
C SER A 248 -3.67 -17.77 4.18
N LYS A 249 -4.94 -18.02 3.85
CA LYS A 249 -6.09 -17.17 4.23
C LYS A 249 -5.94 -15.73 3.78
N THR A 250 -5.29 -15.51 2.64
CA THR A 250 -5.10 -14.20 2.05
C THR A 250 -5.81 -14.09 0.71
N GLY A 251 -6.19 -12.87 0.36
CA GLY A 251 -6.65 -12.53 -0.98
C GLY A 251 -5.75 -11.46 -1.59
N GLN A 252 -5.63 -11.51 -2.90
CA GLN A 252 -4.73 -10.64 -3.64
C GLN A 252 -5.39 -9.29 -3.93
N VAL A 253 -4.69 -8.20 -3.58
CA VAL A 253 -5.04 -6.82 -3.89
C VAL A 253 -4.04 -6.29 -4.91
N VAL A 254 -4.53 -5.83 -6.06
CA VAL A 254 -3.70 -5.27 -7.13
C VAL A 254 -3.81 -3.77 -7.10
N VAL A 255 -2.69 -3.11 -6.90
CA VAL A 255 -2.56 -1.65 -6.86
C VAL A 255 -1.84 -1.18 -8.11
N GLU A 256 -2.41 -0.21 -8.82
CA GLU A 256 -1.77 0.44 -9.96
C GLU A 256 -1.05 1.70 -9.47
N VAL A 257 0.19 1.89 -9.90
CA VAL A 257 1.01 3.05 -9.58
C VAL A 257 1.64 3.63 -10.84
N ASP A 258 1.64 4.95 -10.96
CA ASP A 258 2.39 5.63 -12.00
C ASP A 258 3.90 5.52 -11.75
N ASN A 259 4.63 5.18 -12.81
CA ASN A 259 6.08 5.02 -12.80
C ASN A 259 6.73 5.79 -13.96
N SER A 260 6.13 6.91 -14.36
CA SER A 260 6.66 7.76 -15.43
C SER A 260 8.09 8.28 -15.16
N ASP A 261 8.43 8.45 -13.88
CA ASP A 261 9.78 8.78 -13.40
C ASP A 261 10.74 7.59 -13.35
N ARG A 262 10.24 6.35 -13.58
CA ARG A 262 11.01 5.09 -13.57
C ARG A 262 11.81 4.84 -12.30
N SER A 263 11.35 5.34 -11.19
CA SER A 263 11.99 5.15 -9.89
C SER A 263 11.79 3.75 -9.32
N LEU A 264 10.70 3.06 -9.71
CA LEU A 264 10.45 1.67 -9.38
C LEU A 264 10.92 0.76 -10.52
N ARG A 265 11.55 -0.35 -10.18
CA ARG A 265 11.89 -1.41 -11.14
C ARG A 265 10.97 -2.60 -10.98
N VAL A 266 10.68 -3.28 -12.07
CA VAL A 266 9.98 -4.56 -12.07
C VAL A 266 10.71 -5.55 -11.16
N GLY A 267 9.97 -6.28 -10.34
CA GLY A 267 10.52 -7.23 -9.36
C GLY A 267 10.90 -6.61 -8.00
N MET A 268 10.84 -5.29 -7.83
CA MET A 268 11.06 -4.67 -6.53
C MET A 268 9.93 -4.99 -5.56
N THR A 269 10.30 -5.28 -4.31
CA THR A 269 9.35 -5.34 -3.19
C THR A 269 9.12 -3.94 -2.65
N VAL A 270 7.86 -3.59 -2.42
CA VAL A 270 7.44 -2.31 -1.83
C VAL A 270 6.50 -2.57 -0.66
N GLU A 271 6.53 -1.68 0.31
CA GLU A 271 5.56 -1.68 1.42
C GLU A 271 4.36 -0.84 1.03
N GLY A 272 3.16 -1.38 1.25
CA GLY A 272 1.89 -0.73 1.00
C GLY A 272 1.14 -0.47 2.30
N ARG A 273 0.63 0.76 2.47
CA ARG A 273 -0.28 1.15 3.54
C ARG A 273 -1.60 1.58 2.93
N ILE A 274 -2.63 0.78 3.14
CA ILE A 274 -3.97 1.02 2.62
C ILE A 274 -4.82 1.61 3.73
N ARG A 275 -5.38 2.79 3.51
CA ARG A 275 -6.31 3.39 4.47
C ARG A 275 -7.65 2.68 4.37
N ALA A 276 -7.88 1.70 5.27
CA ALA A 276 -9.06 0.85 5.25
C ALA A 276 -10.29 1.56 5.87
N GLU A 277 -10.10 2.24 7.01
CA GLU A 277 -11.18 2.90 7.73
C GLU A 277 -10.75 4.25 8.27
N THR A 278 -11.71 5.11 8.51
CA THR A 278 -11.51 6.41 9.16
C THR A 278 -12.61 6.59 10.19
N HIS A 279 -12.19 6.71 11.45
CA HIS A 279 -13.09 6.96 12.57
C HIS A 279 -12.94 8.41 13.02
N SER A 280 -14.04 9.10 13.16
CA SER A 280 -14.12 10.48 13.66
C SER A 280 -15.09 10.53 14.82
N GLY A 281 -14.78 11.36 15.81
CA GLY A 281 -15.63 11.54 16.98
C GLY A 281 -15.49 12.95 17.53
N THR A 282 -16.06 13.19 18.70
CA THR A 282 -15.96 14.49 19.37
C THR A 282 -14.52 14.81 19.72
N ALA A 283 -13.76 13.81 20.20
CA ALA A 283 -12.35 13.97 20.53
C ALA A 283 -11.57 12.68 20.30
N ARG A 284 -10.29 12.82 19.94
CA ARG A 284 -9.30 11.77 19.94
C ARG A 284 -8.37 11.94 21.13
N VAL A 285 -8.17 10.88 21.89
CA VAL A 285 -7.30 10.84 23.08
C VAL A 285 -6.29 9.70 23.00
N PRO A 286 -5.13 9.79 23.66
CA PRO A 286 -4.22 8.65 23.80
C PRO A 286 -4.92 7.46 24.46
N ARG A 287 -4.71 6.25 23.92
CA ARG A 287 -5.35 5.02 24.46
C ARG A 287 -5.04 4.78 25.93
N GLU A 288 -3.83 5.13 26.35
CA GLU A 288 -3.38 5.01 27.74
C GLU A 288 -4.11 5.91 28.73
N SER A 289 -4.82 6.97 28.26
CA SER A 289 -5.62 7.83 29.13
C SER A 289 -6.88 7.15 29.63
N ILE A 290 -7.32 6.07 28.99
CA ILE A 290 -8.57 5.38 29.30
C ILE A 290 -8.28 4.27 30.32
N LEU A 291 -8.89 4.37 31.47
CA LEU A 291 -8.80 3.42 32.56
C LEU A 291 -10.09 2.62 32.70
N GLU A 292 -9.95 1.35 33.03
CA GLU A 292 -11.08 0.50 33.38
C GLU A 292 -11.21 0.44 34.91
N ARG A 293 -12.37 0.78 35.45
CA ARG A 293 -12.69 0.74 36.87
C ARG A 293 -14.11 0.25 37.09
N ASP A 294 -14.44 -0.01 38.35
CA ASP A 294 -15.79 -0.26 38.84
C ASP A 294 -16.59 -1.32 38.03
N GLY A 295 -15.96 -2.48 37.79
CA GLY A 295 -16.65 -3.59 37.13
C GLY A 295 -16.77 -3.46 35.62
N GLY A 296 -15.76 -2.86 34.96
CA GLY A 296 -15.64 -2.82 33.53
C GLY A 296 -16.07 -1.50 32.89
N ARG A 297 -16.38 -0.47 33.69
CA ARG A 297 -16.65 0.88 33.14
C ARG A 297 -15.33 1.59 32.85
N THR A 298 -15.29 2.24 31.72
CA THR A 298 -14.14 3.03 31.30
C THR A 298 -14.30 4.49 31.66
N LEU A 299 -13.21 5.11 32.08
CA LEU A 299 -13.14 6.52 32.42
C LEU A 299 -11.79 7.13 32.04
N LEU A 300 -11.76 8.45 31.96
CA LEU A 300 -10.53 9.23 31.87
C LEU A 300 -10.54 10.38 32.87
N PHE A 301 -9.36 10.97 33.12
CA PHE A 301 -9.21 12.15 33.97
C PHE A 301 -8.99 13.39 33.11
N LYS A 302 -9.93 14.35 33.20
CA LYS A 302 -9.82 15.67 32.60
C LYS A 302 -9.27 16.66 33.63
N LEU A 303 -8.32 17.48 33.24
CA LEU A 303 -7.74 18.54 34.07
C LEU A 303 -8.58 19.81 33.98
N ASN A 304 -8.97 20.33 35.12
CA ASN A 304 -9.65 21.62 35.25
C ASN A 304 -9.01 22.39 36.42
N ASN A 305 -8.32 23.51 36.18
CA ASN A 305 -7.68 24.35 37.17
C ASN A 305 -6.79 23.59 38.17
N ASN A 306 -5.91 22.67 37.68
CA ASN A 306 -5.04 21.78 38.48
C ASN A 306 -5.79 20.75 39.35
N ILE A 307 -7.09 20.54 39.12
CA ILE A 307 -7.91 19.53 39.72
C ILE A 307 -8.31 18.53 38.62
N VAL A 308 -8.20 17.25 38.92
CA VAL A 308 -8.61 16.20 37.98
C VAL A 308 -10.05 15.78 38.26
N GLU A 309 -10.85 15.77 37.21
CA GLU A 309 -12.22 15.29 37.21
C GLU A 309 -12.29 14.00 36.40
N TRP A 310 -12.81 12.92 36.92
CA TRP A 310 -13.04 11.73 36.14
C TRP A 310 -14.33 11.88 35.33
N VAL A 311 -14.25 11.47 34.04
CA VAL A 311 -15.38 11.42 33.14
C VAL A 311 -15.51 9.99 32.64
N TYR A 312 -16.68 9.40 32.84
CA TYR A 312 -16.97 8.07 32.31
C TYR A 312 -17.19 8.19 30.80
N VAL A 313 -16.45 7.41 30.05
CA VAL A 313 -16.48 7.45 28.57
C VAL A 313 -16.62 6.03 28.02
N ASP A 314 -17.29 5.92 26.90
CA ASP A 314 -17.35 4.68 26.13
C ASP A 314 -16.61 4.93 24.80
N PRO A 315 -15.39 4.40 24.59
CA PRO A 315 -14.67 4.61 23.37
C PRO A 315 -15.41 3.96 22.21
N GLU A 316 -15.77 4.74 21.19
CA GLU A 316 -16.40 4.22 19.98
C GLU A 316 -15.45 3.35 19.19
N PHE A 317 -14.19 3.76 19.16
CA PHE A 317 -13.10 3.01 18.53
C PHE A 317 -11.77 3.24 19.25
N ALA A 318 -10.92 2.21 19.30
CA ALA A 318 -9.59 2.32 19.89
C ALA A 318 -8.56 1.45 19.16
N THR A 319 -7.36 1.99 18.99
CA THR A 319 -6.15 1.27 18.57
C THR A 319 -5.22 1.06 19.77
N SER A 320 -4.01 0.59 19.53
CA SER A 320 -2.95 0.52 20.55
C SER A 320 -2.51 1.89 21.08
N GLU A 321 -2.62 2.93 20.27
CA GLU A 321 -2.08 4.26 20.57
C GLU A 321 -3.17 5.30 20.88
N TRP A 322 -4.31 5.23 20.19
CA TRP A 322 -5.35 6.25 20.22
C TRP A 322 -6.74 5.67 20.41
N ALA A 323 -7.64 6.48 20.94
CA ALA A 323 -9.06 6.18 21.01
C ALA A 323 -9.91 7.38 20.57
N ILE A 324 -11.02 7.07 19.93
CA ILE A 324 -12.06 8.04 19.54
C ILE A 324 -13.16 8.00 20.59
N ILE A 325 -13.51 9.17 21.08
CA ILE A 325 -14.54 9.36 22.10
C ILE A 325 -15.62 10.28 21.53
N ASN A 326 -16.88 9.87 21.73
CA ASN A 326 -18.07 10.68 21.50
C ASN A 326 -18.73 10.97 22.85
N HIS A 327 -18.29 12.05 23.53
CA HIS A 327 -18.82 12.43 24.82
C HIS A 327 -18.92 13.94 24.96
N ILE A 328 -20.04 14.44 25.50
CA ILE A 328 -20.34 15.88 25.58
C ILE A 328 -19.37 16.66 26.48
N GLU A 329 -18.77 15.99 27.46
CA GLU A 329 -17.86 16.64 28.42
C GLU A 329 -16.41 16.65 27.94
N ILE A 330 -16.11 15.97 26.81
CA ILE A 330 -14.76 15.88 26.24
C ILE A 330 -14.75 16.57 24.90
N ALA A 331 -13.95 17.62 24.79
CA ALA A 331 -13.79 18.41 23.57
C ALA A 331 -12.34 18.49 23.13
N PRO A 332 -12.07 18.78 21.86
CA PRO A 332 -10.73 19.11 21.38
C PRO A 332 -10.14 20.28 22.17
N GLY A 333 -8.89 20.16 22.59
CA GLY A 333 -8.22 21.11 23.46
C GLY A 333 -8.28 20.77 24.96
N ASP A 334 -9.11 19.82 25.37
CA ASP A 334 -9.13 19.37 26.75
C ASP A 334 -7.82 18.66 27.13
N THR A 335 -7.39 18.89 28.35
CA THR A 335 -6.17 18.31 28.91
C THR A 335 -6.51 17.02 29.64
N ILE A 336 -6.01 15.88 29.15
CA ILE A 336 -6.37 14.53 29.63
C ILE A 336 -5.13 13.86 30.24
N ALA A 337 -5.28 13.21 31.40
CA ALA A 337 -4.19 12.50 32.06
C ALA A 337 -3.81 11.23 31.30
N VAL A 338 -2.51 11.04 31.05
CA VAL A 338 -1.95 9.91 30.31
C VAL A 338 -0.89 9.13 31.10
N GLY A 339 -0.35 9.69 32.17
CA GLY A 339 0.68 9.01 32.95
C GLY A 339 0.53 9.26 34.45
N ARG A 340 0.86 8.23 35.27
CA ARG A 340 0.77 8.27 36.74
C ARG A 340 -0.65 8.56 37.29
N HIS A 341 -1.68 8.24 36.53
CA HIS A 341 -3.06 8.60 36.84
C HIS A 341 -3.90 7.44 37.42
N PHE A 342 -3.32 6.23 37.55
CA PHE A 342 -4.03 5.03 38.05
C PHE A 342 -4.56 5.16 39.49
N ALA A 343 -3.84 5.90 40.35
CA ALA A 343 -4.18 6.07 41.75
C ALA A 343 -4.92 7.37 42.07
N LEU A 344 -5.29 8.16 41.05
CA LEU A 344 -5.98 9.42 41.25
C LEU A 344 -7.41 9.23 41.73
N SER A 345 -7.85 10.16 42.58
CA SER A 345 -9.23 10.28 43.01
C SER A 345 -9.93 11.45 42.30
N HIS A 346 -11.25 11.40 42.29
CA HIS A 346 -12.05 12.49 41.77
C HIS A 346 -11.80 13.78 42.56
N LEU A 347 -11.69 14.91 41.86
CA LEU A 347 -11.42 16.24 42.42
C LEU A 347 -10.07 16.36 43.16
N GLN A 348 -9.12 15.50 42.87
CA GLN A 348 -7.77 15.58 43.43
C GLN A 348 -6.96 16.69 42.78
N GLN A 349 -6.23 17.46 43.59
CA GLN A 349 -5.24 18.42 43.11
C GLN A 349 -3.97 17.70 42.64
N VAL A 350 -3.43 18.13 41.51
CA VAL A 350 -2.24 17.54 40.89
C VAL A 350 -1.24 18.61 40.46
N ARG A 351 0.00 18.19 40.21
CA ARG A 351 0.97 18.98 39.44
C ARG A 351 0.98 18.49 38.01
N PRO A 352 0.46 19.30 37.06
CA PRO A 352 0.39 18.87 35.68
C PRO A 352 1.75 19.00 34.98
N ARG A 353 2.12 17.96 34.19
CA ARG A 353 3.23 17.96 33.25
C ARG A 353 2.69 17.64 31.87
N MET A 354 3.01 18.45 30.88
CA MET A 354 2.53 18.20 29.51
C MET A 354 3.44 17.25 28.75
N LEU A 355 2.87 16.26 28.07
CA LEU A 355 3.59 15.23 27.31
C LEU A 355 4.47 15.86 26.20
N GLY A 356 4.03 16.98 25.59
CA GLY A 356 4.78 17.69 24.55
C GLY A 356 6.06 18.41 24.99
N GLN A 357 6.32 18.49 26.30
CA GLN A 357 7.59 19.02 26.83
C GLN A 357 8.65 17.93 26.97
N ILE A 358 8.28 16.65 26.96
CA ILE A 358 9.21 15.51 27.13
C ILE A 358 9.80 15.08 25.77
N VAL A 359 9.06 15.27 24.66
CA VAL A 359 9.51 14.82 23.31
C VAL A 359 10.62 15.69 22.71
N ARG A 360 11.02 16.80 23.33
CA ARG A 360 12.14 17.63 22.85
C ARG A 360 13.49 17.29 23.42
N GLU A 361 13.58 16.43 24.43
CA GLU A 361 14.86 16.05 25.06
C GLU A 361 15.43 14.71 24.56
N ASP A 362 14.63 13.84 23.90
CA ASP A 362 15.07 12.49 23.52
C ASP A 362 15.32 12.30 22.00
N VAL A 363 15.39 13.39 21.22
CA VAL A 363 15.79 13.34 19.80
C VAL A 363 17.00 14.24 19.57
N VAL A 364 18.09 13.95 20.28
CA VAL A 364 19.45 14.33 19.90
C VAL A 364 20.36 13.18 20.31
N GLU A 365 20.49 12.19 19.42
CA GLU A 365 21.77 11.52 19.14
C GLU A 365 21.62 10.72 17.84
#